data_51ffe37f4ce388a5bbea77181ca9a6cd
#
_entry.id   51ffe37f4ce388a5bbea77181ca9a6cd
#
_cell.length_a   1.000
_cell.length_b   1.000
_cell.length_c   1.000
_cell.angle_alpha   90.00
_cell.angle_beta   90.00
_cell.angle_gamma   90.00
#
_symmetry.space_group_name_H-M   'P 1'
#
loop_
_entity.id
_entity.type
_entity.pdbx_description
1 polymer ?
#
loop_
_entity_poly.entity_id
_entity_poly.type
_entity_poly.pdbx_seq_one_letter_code
_entity_poly.pdbx_strand_id
1 'polypeptide(L)'
;MISFRAFAIAAATLAMTPAGTERAAAQTSPATEKLNAYVGCINRLSARAYDSRSRYFSWAPKSGPTGKERIIYGTYTIYDTADCAKNVAAANTLEPRDSALEAAAFAYVSAVTALGPLLKEADDYYTQENYKDDKMAKGRALHPRLVTAWDAFADADKKLRANVEAINDRRKAEELVAIEAKEGKKTRYYVEAIMIDAKRVVRLQDTDKPDIEAITKAVSDYEANVKALEEVSTTGGEKIGSMFASNAKSVLVTAKQLMRRIRDKVPYSSGQKMMMSPGSAWMVEGSPARLLRDYNQLIEAYNRGTRI
;
A
#
# COMPACT_ATOMS: atom_id res chain seq x y z
N MET A 1 -3.91 -1.60 -20.93
CA MET A 1 -2.73 -1.82 -20.07
C MET A 1 -3.17 -1.51 -18.65
N ILE A 2 -3.49 -2.54 -17.87
CA ILE A 2 -3.90 -2.37 -16.46
C ILE A 2 -2.59 -2.33 -15.67
N SER A 3 -2.22 -1.15 -15.18
CA SER A 3 -1.06 -0.97 -14.31
C SER A 3 -1.43 -1.47 -12.91
N PHE A 4 -1.05 -2.72 -12.58
CA PHE A 4 -1.12 -3.23 -11.21
C PHE A 4 0.03 -2.62 -10.42
N ARG A 5 -0.24 -1.51 -9.74
CA ARG A 5 0.69 -0.97 -8.76
C ARG A 5 0.38 -1.60 -7.41
N ALA A 6 1.28 -2.47 -6.96
CA ALA A 6 1.27 -2.95 -5.60
C ALA A 6 1.66 -1.78 -4.67
N PHE A 7 0.69 -1.19 -4.00
CA PHE A 7 0.96 -0.31 -2.87
C PHE A 7 1.45 -1.16 -1.70
N ALA A 8 2.73 -1.07 -1.40
CA ALA A 8 3.23 -1.54 -0.12
C ALA A 8 2.74 -0.57 0.96
N ILE A 9 1.71 -0.97 1.71
CA ILE A 9 1.33 -0.26 2.92
C ILE A 9 2.39 -0.59 3.96
N ALA A 10 3.35 0.32 4.16
CA ALA A 10 4.22 0.25 5.31
C ALA A 10 3.34 0.51 6.55
N ALA A 11 2.97 -0.55 7.25
CA ALA A 11 2.34 -0.45 8.56
C ALA A 11 3.41 0.10 9.52
N ALA A 12 3.35 1.41 9.80
CA ALA A 12 4.15 2.02 10.85
C ALA A 12 3.65 1.48 12.19
N THR A 13 4.33 0.47 12.73
CA THR A 13 4.15 0.06 14.12
C THR A 13 4.82 1.11 15.00
N LEU A 14 4.03 1.98 15.58
CA LEU A 14 4.49 2.97 16.55
C LEU A 14 4.75 2.26 17.89
N ALA A 15 6.01 1.98 18.18
CA ALA A 15 6.46 1.72 19.55
C ALA A 15 6.91 3.05 20.16
N MET A 16 6.04 3.76 20.84
CA MET A 16 6.42 4.87 21.72
C MET A 16 6.78 4.31 23.10
N THR A 17 8.03 4.44 23.51
CA THR A 17 8.44 4.26 24.91
C THR A 17 8.58 5.63 25.56
N PRO A 18 7.80 5.97 26.61
CA PRO A 18 8.16 7.06 27.51
C PRO A 18 9.33 6.61 28.38
N ALA A 19 10.32 7.48 28.55
CA ALA A 19 11.42 7.26 29.48
C ALA A 19 10.92 7.31 30.94
N GLY A 20 11.18 6.22 31.67
CA GLY A 20 11.12 6.19 33.13
C GLY A 20 9.87 5.53 33.70
N THR A 21 10.13 4.37 34.36
CA THR A 21 9.31 3.48 35.18
C THR A 21 8.68 2.28 34.45
N GLU A 22 9.12 1.12 34.89
CA GLU A 22 8.59 -0.24 34.70
C GLU A 22 8.01 -0.57 33.30
N ARG A 23 8.73 -1.40 32.58
CA ARG A 23 8.27 -2.10 31.36
C ARG A 23 7.11 -3.04 31.71
N ALA A 24 5.93 -2.50 31.95
CA ALA A 24 4.72 -3.21 31.60
C ALA A 24 4.73 -3.31 30.07
N ALA A 25 4.81 -4.51 29.52
CA ALA A 25 4.59 -4.73 28.09
C ALA A 25 3.27 -4.03 27.74
N ALA A 26 3.33 -2.96 26.97
CA ALA A 26 2.14 -2.23 26.57
C ALA A 26 1.24 -3.23 25.84
N GLN A 27 0.18 -3.70 26.50
CA GLN A 27 -0.79 -4.61 25.92
C GLN A 27 -1.39 -3.91 24.72
N THR A 28 -1.14 -4.47 23.56
CA THR A 28 -1.73 -3.99 22.31
C THR A 28 -3.24 -4.00 22.46
N SER A 29 -3.92 -2.88 22.20
CA SER A 29 -5.38 -2.86 22.34
C SER A 29 -6.02 -3.90 21.41
N PRO A 30 -7.18 -4.51 21.79
CA PRO A 30 -7.88 -5.48 20.93
C PRO A 30 -8.15 -4.96 19.51
N ALA A 31 -8.46 -3.67 19.38
CA ALA A 31 -8.63 -3.01 18.08
C ALA A 31 -7.34 -3.01 17.24
N THR A 32 -6.19 -2.80 17.88
CA THR A 32 -4.90 -2.82 17.20
C THR A 32 -4.49 -4.26 16.84
N GLU A 33 -4.72 -5.21 17.73
CA GLU A 33 -4.49 -6.64 17.47
C GLU A 33 -5.31 -7.13 16.28
N LYS A 34 -6.60 -6.76 16.22
CA LYS A 34 -7.50 -7.05 15.10
C LYS A 34 -6.96 -6.54 13.77
N LEU A 35 -6.57 -5.27 13.70
CA LEU A 35 -6.00 -4.68 12.49
C LEU A 35 -4.66 -5.33 12.11
N ASN A 36 -3.80 -5.63 13.09
CA ASN A 36 -2.51 -6.27 12.85
C ASN A 36 -2.67 -7.67 12.25
N ALA A 37 -3.68 -8.44 12.67
CA ALA A 37 -3.97 -9.74 12.08
C ALA A 37 -4.33 -9.63 10.59
N TYR A 38 -5.17 -8.66 10.22
CA TYR A 38 -5.54 -8.44 8.81
C TYR A 38 -4.37 -7.94 7.98
N VAL A 39 -3.63 -6.95 8.48
CA VAL A 39 -2.44 -6.42 7.81
C VAL A 39 -1.36 -7.50 7.68
N GLY A 40 -1.20 -8.34 8.69
CA GLY A 40 -0.28 -9.47 8.67
C GLY A 40 -0.59 -10.45 7.54
N CYS A 41 -1.86 -10.78 7.31
CA CYS A 41 -2.31 -11.61 6.19
C CYS A 41 -2.01 -10.96 4.83
N ILE A 42 -2.36 -9.67 4.68
CA ILE A 42 -2.10 -8.90 3.45
C ILE A 42 -0.61 -8.90 3.12
N ASN A 43 0.24 -8.57 4.10
CA ASN A 43 1.68 -8.46 3.92
C ASN A 43 2.34 -9.81 3.57
N ARG A 44 1.82 -10.90 4.12
CA ARG A 44 2.36 -12.25 3.89
C ARG A 44 1.98 -12.81 2.52
N LEU A 45 0.73 -12.57 2.06
CA LEU A 45 0.17 -13.31 0.94
C LEU A 45 0.02 -12.48 -0.33
N SER A 46 -0.34 -11.18 -0.22
CA SER A 46 -0.78 -10.42 -1.39
C SER A 46 0.31 -10.21 -2.42
N ALA A 47 1.51 -9.81 -2.00
CA ALA A 47 2.61 -9.58 -2.94
C ALA A 47 2.89 -10.85 -3.77
N ARG A 48 2.97 -12.00 -3.11
CA ARG A 48 3.26 -13.27 -3.77
C ARG A 48 2.14 -13.74 -4.71
N ALA A 49 0.89 -13.47 -4.37
CA ALA A 49 -0.26 -13.76 -5.24
C ALA A 49 -0.23 -12.90 -6.51
N TYR A 50 0.08 -11.60 -6.41
CA TYR A 50 0.26 -10.72 -7.57
C TYR A 50 1.50 -11.08 -8.39
N ASP A 51 2.61 -11.43 -7.77
CA ASP A 51 3.82 -11.89 -8.45
C ASP A 51 3.57 -13.19 -9.22
N SER A 52 2.77 -14.11 -8.65
CA SER A 52 2.37 -15.34 -9.32
C SER A 52 1.57 -15.05 -10.58
N ARG A 53 0.59 -14.14 -10.51
CA ARG A 53 -0.18 -13.67 -11.67
C ARG A 53 0.72 -13.04 -12.73
N SER A 54 1.61 -12.13 -12.31
CA SER A 54 2.55 -11.45 -13.21
C SER A 54 3.48 -12.44 -13.90
N ARG A 55 4.03 -13.40 -13.16
CA ARG A 55 4.87 -14.47 -13.70
C ARG A 55 4.12 -15.31 -14.74
N TYR A 56 2.89 -15.70 -14.43
CA TYR A 56 2.08 -16.49 -15.35
C TYR A 56 1.84 -15.74 -16.66
N PHE A 57 1.39 -14.50 -16.61
CA PHE A 57 1.13 -13.69 -17.80
C PHE A 57 2.39 -13.12 -18.48
N SER A 58 3.58 -13.33 -17.93
CA SER A 58 4.82 -13.00 -18.63
C SER A 58 5.12 -13.97 -19.78
N TRP A 59 4.52 -15.17 -19.77
CA TRP A 59 4.72 -16.19 -20.78
C TRP A 59 3.41 -16.69 -21.40
N ALA A 60 2.33 -16.81 -20.62
CA ALA A 60 1.03 -17.27 -21.12
C ALA A 60 0.25 -16.13 -21.77
N PRO A 61 -0.30 -16.31 -22.97
CA PRO A 61 -1.22 -15.37 -23.58
C PRO A 61 -2.48 -15.16 -22.71
N LYS A 62 -3.15 -14.03 -22.88
CA LYS A 62 -4.42 -13.76 -22.18
C LYS A 62 -5.52 -14.77 -22.48
N SER A 63 -5.48 -15.39 -23.65
CA SER A 63 -6.40 -16.46 -24.06
C SER A 63 -6.06 -17.84 -23.51
N GLY A 64 -4.97 -17.97 -22.76
CA GLY A 64 -4.46 -19.20 -22.19
C GLY A 64 -3.26 -19.79 -22.95
N PRO A 65 -2.55 -20.74 -22.31
CA PRO A 65 -1.35 -21.34 -22.87
C PRO A 65 -1.70 -22.23 -24.08
N THR A 66 -0.86 -22.15 -25.10
CA THR A 66 -1.06 -22.88 -26.36
C THR A 66 -0.24 -24.16 -26.46
N GLY A 67 0.86 -24.22 -25.70
CA GLY A 67 1.90 -25.26 -25.82
C GLY A 67 2.97 -24.95 -26.86
N LYS A 68 2.92 -23.75 -27.47
CA LYS A 68 3.90 -23.25 -28.43
C LYS A 68 4.78 -22.13 -27.87
N GLU A 69 4.61 -21.81 -26.60
CA GLU A 69 5.37 -20.78 -25.93
C GLU A 69 6.86 -21.17 -25.88
N ARG A 70 7.72 -20.21 -26.25
CA ARG A 70 9.18 -20.45 -26.29
C ARG A 70 9.76 -20.80 -24.91
N ILE A 71 9.22 -20.17 -23.87
CA ILE A 71 9.64 -20.34 -22.48
C ILE A 71 8.37 -20.40 -21.62
N ILE A 72 8.31 -21.38 -20.73
CA ILE A 72 7.22 -21.56 -19.78
C ILE A 72 7.80 -21.42 -18.36
N TYR A 73 7.41 -20.34 -17.65
CA TYR A 73 7.91 -20.07 -16.30
C TYR A 73 7.02 -20.64 -15.19
N GLY A 74 5.83 -21.14 -15.52
CA GLY A 74 4.86 -21.58 -14.52
C GLY A 74 4.26 -20.43 -13.70
N THR A 75 4.02 -20.71 -12.44
CA THR A 75 3.46 -19.79 -11.46
C THR A 75 4.38 -19.66 -10.24
N TYR A 76 3.95 -18.93 -9.22
CA TYR A 76 4.48 -19.03 -7.86
C TYR A 76 3.39 -19.54 -6.93
N THR A 77 3.76 -20.34 -5.94
CA THR A 77 2.86 -20.77 -4.86
C THR A 77 2.76 -19.72 -3.77
N ILE A 78 1.64 -19.72 -3.05
CA ILE A 78 1.44 -19.00 -1.79
C ILE A 78 1.35 -19.99 -0.65
N TYR A 79 1.90 -19.64 0.51
CA TYR A 79 1.98 -20.49 1.69
C TYR A 79 1.24 -19.85 2.86
N ASP A 80 0.97 -20.61 3.90
CA ASP A 80 0.41 -20.14 5.16
C ASP A 80 -1.01 -19.56 5.07
N THR A 81 -1.79 -19.95 4.06
CA THR A 81 -3.19 -19.51 3.94
C THR A 81 -4.04 -19.97 5.12
N ALA A 82 -3.75 -21.16 5.69
CA ALA A 82 -4.43 -21.70 6.86
C ALA A 82 -4.14 -20.85 8.13
N ASP A 83 -2.91 -20.38 8.31
CA ASP A 83 -2.54 -19.52 9.42
C ASP A 83 -3.24 -18.16 9.30
N CYS A 84 -3.31 -17.61 8.09
CA CYS A 84 -4.06 -16.41 7.83
C CYS A 84 -5.54 -16.60 8.20
N ALA A 85 -6.17 -17.69 7.78
CA ALA A 85 -7.56 -18.01 8.09
C ALA A 85 -7.80 -18.08 9.61
N LYS A 86 -6.92 -18.76 10.35
CA LYS A 86 -6.98 -18.89 11.80
C LYS A 86 -6.85 -17.51 12.49
N ASN A 87 -5.87 -16.71 12.08
CA ASN A 87 -5.61 -15.40 12.69
C ASN A 87 -6.76 -14.42 12.42
N VAL A 88 -7.32 -14.42 11.21
CA VAL A 88 -8.47 -13.58 10.88
C VAL A 88 -9.72 -14.04 11.64
N ALA A 89 -9.96 -15.34 11.76
CA ALA A 89 -11.09 -15.87 12.53
C ALA A 89 -11.00 -15.44 14.02
N ALA A 90 -9.82 -15.53 14.63
CA ALA A 90 -9.59 -15.04 15.99
C ALA A 90 -9.78 -13.52 16.09
N ALA A 91 -9.23 -12.76 15.16
CA ALA A 91 -9.35 -11.30 15.12
C ALA A 91 -10.81 -10.84 14.98
N ASN A 92 -11.63 -11.57 14.25
CA ASN A 92 -13.07 -11.27 14.09
C ASN A 92 -13.88 -11.40 15.38
N THR A 93 -13.34 -12.02 16.43
CA THR A 93 -13.99 -12.09 17.76
C THR A 93 -13.65 -10.90 18.66
N LEU A 94 -12.64 -10.10 18.29
CA LEU A 94 -12.16 -8.97 19.09
C LEU A 94 -13.05 -7.73 18.93
N GLU A 95 -13.12 -6.93 19.99
CA GLU A 95 -13.76 -5.61 19.97
C GLU A 95 -12.78 -4.49 19.52
N PRO A 96 -13.25 -3.40 18.93
CA PRO A 96 -14.66 -3.16 18.56
C PRO A 96 -15.09 -3.98 17.34
N ARG A 97 -16.37 -4.33 17.28
CA ARG A 97 -16.94 -5.02 16.12
C ARG A 97 -17.08 -4.05 14.96
N ASP A 98 -16.72 -4.50 13.78
CA ASP A 98 -16.88 -3.77 12.52
C ASP A 98 -17.26 -4.77 11.42
N SER A 99 -18.56 -4.85 11.13
CA SER A 99 -19.11 -5.85 10.21
C SER A 99 -18.56 -5.71 8.78
N ALA A 100 -18.29 -4.49 8.31
CA ALA A 100 -17.77 -4.25 6.97
C ALA A 100 -16.30 -4.72 6.85
N LEU A 101 -15.48 -4.38 7.85
CA LEU A 101 -14.09 -4.82 7.92
C LEU A 101 -13.99 -6.34 8.08
N GLU A 102 -14.79 -6.94 8.99
CA GLU A 102 -14.82 -8.37 9.26
C GLU A 102 -15.26 -9.17 8.03
N ALA A 103 -16.27 -8.69 7.31
CA ALA A 103 -16.72 -9.30 6.06
C ALA A 103 -15.65 -9.19 4.95
N ALA A 104 -14.95 -8.06 4.85
CA ALA A 104 -13.86 -7.89 3.89
C ALA A 104 -12.68 -8.81 4.21
N ALA A 105 -12.33 -8.99 5.49
CA ALA A 105 -11.29 -9.90 5.93
C ALA A 105 -11.66 -11.37 5.66
N PHE A 106 -12.90 -11.75 5.90
CA PHE A 106 -13.42 -13.08 5.57
C PHE A 106 -13.37 -13.35 4.07
N ALA A 107 -13.79 -12.39 3.24
CA ALA A 107 -13.72 -12.51 1.78
C ALA A 107 -12.28 -12.67 1.28
N TYR A 108 -11.33 -11.93 1.87
CA TYR A 108 -9.90 -12.07 1.57
C TYR A 108 -9.37 -13.47 1.88
N VAL A 109 -9.67 -13.98 3.09
CA VAL A 109 -9.29 -15.34 3.50
C VAL A 109 -9.87 -16.37 2.55
N SER A 110 -11.15 -16.26 2.22
CA SER A 110 -11.82 -17.18 1.29
C SER A 110 -11.13 -17.20 -0.07
N ALA A 111 -10.76 -16.01 -0.59
CA ALA A 111 -10.10 -15.89 -1.88
C ALA A 111 -8.68 -16.49 -1.88
N VAL A 112 -7.86 -16.23 -0.86
CA VAL A 112 -6.50 -16.80 -0.79
C VAL A 112 -6.52 -18.31 -0.54
N THR A 113 -7.50 -18.80 0.22
CA THR A 113 -7.69 -20.24 0.48
C THR A 113 -8.12 -20.97 -0.79
N ALA A 114 -8.92 -20.36 -1.64
CA ALA A 114 -9.29 -20.92 -2.94
C ALA A 114 -8.14 -20.83 -3.96
N LEU A 115 -7.36 -19.76 -3.95
CA LEU A 115 -6.25 -19.55 -4.88
C LEU A 115 -5.06 -20.46 -4.59
N GLY A 116 -4.71 -20.68 -3.33
CA GLY A 116 -3.52 -21.45 -2.93
C GLY A 116 -3.40 -22.82 -3.56
N PRO A 117 -4.40 -23.71 -3.45
CA PRO A 117 -4.38 -25.03 -4.08
C PRO A 117 -4.26 -24.99 -5.60
N LEU A 118 -4.89 -24.01 -6.26
CA LEU A 118 -4.79 -23.84 -7.71
C LEU A 118 -3.38 -23.44 -8.15
N LEU A 119 -2.73 -22.56 -7.38
CA LEU A 119 -1.34 -22.17 -7.64
C LEU A 119 -0.39 -23.35 -7.44
N LYS A 120 -0.63 -24.17 -6.39
CA LYS A 120 0.15 -25.37 -6.18
C LYS A 120 -0.05 -26.37 -7.31
N GLU A 121 -1.28 -26.61 -7.72
CA GLU A 121 -1.60 -27.52 -8.84
C GLU A 121 -0.93 -27.05 -10.15
N ALA A 122 -0.93 -25.76 -10.40
CA ALA A 122 -0.29 -25.17 -11.58
C ALA A 122 1.25 -25.25 -11.48
N ASP A 123 1.82 -24.95 -10.32
CA ASP A 123 3.26 -25.03 -10.08
C ASP A 123 3.78 -26.45 -10.27
N ASP A 124 3.12 -27.44 -9.65
CA ASP A 124 3.45 -28.86 -9.81
C ASP A 124 3.40 -29.28 -11.29
N TYR A 125 2.36 -28.86 -12.03
CA TYR A 125 2.18 -29.19 -13.43
C TYR A 125 3.26 -28.61 -14.34
N TYR A 126 3.60 -27.33 -14.16
CA TYR A 126 4.57 -26.64 -14.99
C TYR A 126 6.02 -26.97 -14.61
N THR A 127 6.31 -27.16 -13.31
CA THR A 127 7.65 -27.50 -12.82
C THR A 127 8.05 -28.93 -13.21
N GLN A 128 7.09 -29.87 -13.20
CA GLN A 128 7.31 -31.24 -13.65
C GLN A 128 7.26 -31.37 -15.18
N GLU A 129 7.03 -30.28 -15.90
CA GLU A 129 6.92 -30.26 -17.37
C GLU A 129 5.84 -31.18 -17.95
N ASN A 130 4.82 -31.53 -17.17
CA ASN A 130 3.73 -32.43 -17.59
C ASN A 130 2.97 -31.96 -18.84
N TYR A 131 3.11 -30.66 -19.17
CA TYR A 131 2.58 -30.08 -20.41
C TYR A 131 3.20 -30.69 -21.68
N LYS A 132 4.35 -31.33 -21.58
CA LYS A 132 4.98 -32.08 -22.70
C LYS A 132 4.22 -33.36 -22.99
N ASP A 133 3.69 -34.02 -21.96
CA ASP A 133 3.01 -35.29 -22.07
C ASP A 133 1.57 -35.17 -22.57
N ASP A 134 0.85 -34.14 -22.07
CA ASP A 134 -0.57 -33.92 -22.37
C ASP A 134 -0.81 -32.85 -23.44
N LYS A 135 0.24 -32.36 -24.10
CA LYS A 135 0.17 -31.29 -25.10
C LYS A 135 -0.53 -30.04 -24.57
N MET A 136 -0.26 -29.65 -23.35
CA MET A 136 -0.82 -28.48 -22.65
C MET A 136 -2.33 -28.62 -22.33
N ALA A 137 -2.92 -29.77 -22.34
CA ALA A 137 -4.35 -29.96 -22.10
C ALA A 137 -4.76 -29.49 -20.70
N LYS A 138 -4.05 -29.91 -19.66
CA LYS A 138 -4.28 -29.46 -18.27
C LYS A 138 -3.98 -27.98 -18.09
N GLY A 139 -2.93 -27.46 -18.73
CA GLY A 139 -2.60 -26.03 -18.68
C GLY A 139 -3.73 -25.16 -19.21
N ARG A 140 -4.36 -25.55 -20.32
CA ARG A 140 -5.55 -24.87 -20.85
C ARG A 140 -6.76 -24.97 -19.92
N ALA A 141 -6.95 -26.11 -19.27
CA ALA A 141 -8.04 -26.28 -18.29
C ALA A 141 -7.82 -25.48 -17.00
N LEU A 142 -6.58 -25.33 -16.54
CA LEU A 142 -6.20 -24.52 -15.37
C LEU A 142 -6.37 -23.02 -15.61
N HIS A 143 -6.12 -22.55 -16.84
CA HIS A 143 -6.11 -21.12 -17.15
C HIS A 143 -7.36 -20.36 -16.69
N PRO A 144 -8.59 -20.71 -17.08
CA PRO A 144 -9.78 -19.97 -16.67
C PRO A 144 -9.99 -20.03 -15.14
N ARG A 145 -9.63 -21.14 -14.49
CA ARG A 145 -9.73 -21.29 -13.03
C ARG A 145 -8.76 -20.35 -12.31
N LEU A 146 -7.52 -20.26 -12.78
CA LEU A 146 -6.50 -19.35 -12.26
C LEU A 146 -6.91 -17.89 -12.44
N VAL A 147 -7.39 -17.52 -13.63
CA VAL A 147 -7.83 -16.13 -13.91
C VAL A 147 -8.97 -15.73 -12.98
N THR A 148 -10.01 -16.57 -12.87
CA THR A 148 -11.14 -16.32 -11.97
C THR A 148 -10.70 -16.19 -10.50
N ALA A 149 -9.80 -17.07 -10.04
CA ALA A 149 -9.32 -17.03 -8.66
C ALA A 149 -8.44 -15.81 -8.39
N TRP A 150 -7.58 -15.38 -9.32
CA TRP A 150 -6.79 -14.16 -9.18
C TRP A 150 -7.66 -12.88 -9.21
N ASP A 151 -8.72 -12.86 -10.03
CA ASP A 151 -9.64 -11.71 -10.08
C ASP A 151 -10.43 -11.61 -8.76
N ALA A 152 -10.96 -12.72 -8.26
CA ALA A 152 -11.62 -12.77 -6.95
C ALA A 152 -10.68 -12.35 -5.81
N PHE A 153 -9.43 -12.80 -5.84
CA PHE A 153 -8.40 -12.37 -4.89
C PHE A 153 -8.13 -10.87 -4.98
N ALA A 154 -7.95 -10.31 -6.18
CA ALA A 154 -7.65 -8.91 -6.37
C ALA A 154 -8.78 -8.00 -5.86
N ASP A 155 -10.04 -8.39 -6.08
CA ASP A 155 -11.21 -7.68 -5.58
C ASP A 155 -11.30 -7.74 -4.05
N ALA A 156 -11.04 -8.89 -3.45
CA ALA A 156 -11.06 -9.07 -2.00
C ALA A 156 -9.90 -8.31 -1.32
N ASP A 157 -8.68 -8.38 -1.87
CA ASP A 157 -7.51 -7.63 -1.39
C ASP A 157 -7.77 -6.12 -1.43
N LYS A 158 -8.31 -5.61 -2.53
CA LYS A 158 -8.67 -4.19 -2.66
C LYS A 158 -9.68 -3.75 -1.61
N LYS A 159 -10.73 -4.55 -1.37
CA LYS A 159 -11.77 -4.24 -0.37
C LYS A 159 -11.21 -4.26 1.05
N LEU A 160 -10.43 -5.28 1.40
CA LEU A 160 -9.84 -5.36 2.73
C LEU A 160 -8.87 -4.20 2.99
N ARG A 161 -8.00 -3.88 2.04
CA ARG A 161 -7.08 -2.73 2.14
C ARG A 161 -7.85 -1.41 2.31
N ALA A 162 -8.91 -1.20 1.54
CA ALA A 162 -9.71 0.02 1.66
C ALA A 162 -10.36 0.16 3.04
N ASN A 163 -10.88 -0.93 3.62
CA ASN A 163 -11.46 -0.91 4.97
C ASN A 163 -10.40 -0.66 6.06
N VAL A 164 -9.25 -1.34 5.99
CA VAL A 164 -8.11 -1.13 6.91
C VAL A 164 -7.63 0.32 6.83
N GLU A 165 -7.51 0.85 5.63
CA GLU A 165 -7.11 2.25 5.40
C GLU A 165 -8.09 3.25 5.99
N ALA A 166 -9.39 3.07 5.76
CA ALA A 166 -10.42 3.96 6.30
C ALA A 166 -10.40 4.02 7.83
N ILE A 167 -10.15 2.89 8.50
CA ILE A 167 -10.02 2.83 9.95
C ILE A 167 -8.73 3.54 10.41
N ASN A 168 -7.61 3.30 9.76
CA ASN A 168 -6.36 3.96 10.09
C ASN A 168 -6.46 5.49 9.88
N ASP A 169 -7.11 5.94 8.83
CA ASP A 169 -7.31 7.37 8.57
C ASP A 169 -8.17 8.03 9.65
N ARG A 170 -9.27 7.36 10.07
CA ARG A 170 -10.11 7.84 11.18
C ARG A 170 -9.33 7.92 12.48
N ARG A 171 -8.60 6.86 12.85
CA ARG A 171 -7.77 6.86 14.05
C ARG A 171 -6.71 7.97 14.05
N LYS A 172 -6.08 8.23 12.91
CA LYS A 172 -5.11 9.31 12.78
C LYS A 172 -5.75 10.70 12.89
N ALA A 173 -6.95 10.89 12.35
CA ALA A 173 -7.69 12.13 12.52
C ALA A 173 -8.10 12.35 13.99
N GLU A 174 -8.57 11.31 14.69
CA GLU A 174 -8.90 11.37 16.12
C GLU A 174 -7.65 11.66 16.97
N GLU A 175 -6.53 11.03 16.67
CA GLU A 175 -5.23 11.28 17.33
C GLU A 175 -4.80 12.74 17.16
N LEU A 176 -4.93 13.29 15.95
CA LEU A 176 -4.58 14.69 15.68
C LEU A 176 -5.41 15.66 16.50
N VAL A 177 -6.73 15.42 16.61
CA VAL A 177 -7.64 16.21 17.46
C VAL A 177 -7.23 16.11 18.94
N ALA A 178 -6.88 14.93 19.41
CA ALA A 178 -6.45 14.72 20.79
C ALA A 178 -5.11 15.44 21.08
N ILE A 179 -4.17 15.45 20.14
CA ILE A 179 -2.90 16.19 20.26
C ILE A 179 -3.19 17.68 20.32
N GLU A 180 -4.04 18.21 19.45
CA GLU A 180 -4.42 19.63 19.45
C GLU A 180 -5.05 20.05 20.79
N ALA A 181 -5.97 19.25 21.32
CA ALA A 181 -6.63 19.54 22.58
C ALA A 181 -5.68 19.51 23.79
N LYS A 182 -4.69 18.60 23.79
CA LYS A 182 -3.78 18.42 24.93
C LYS A 182 -2.54 19.31 24.88
N GLU A 183 -1.97 19.50 23.71
CA GLU A 183 -0.65 20.13 23.52
C GLU A 183 -0.72 21.43 22.72
N GLY A 184 -1.84 21.68 22.04
CA GLY A 184 -1.98 22.76 21.05
C GLY A 184 -1.30 22.41 19.71
N LYS A 185 -1.36 23.38 18.79
CA LYS A 185 -0.71 23.25 17.46
C LYS A 185 0.79 23.51 17.56
N LYS A 186 1.51 22.55 18.13
CA LYS A 186 2.97 22.56 18.25
C LYS A 186 3.59 21.62 17.22
N THR A 187 4.89 21.40 17.31
CA THR A 187 5.68 20.55 16.40
C THR A 187 5.07 19.19 16.18
N ARG A 188 4.65 18.50 17.23
CA ARG A 188 4.02 17.17 17.12
C ARG A 188 2.72 17.20 16.30
N TYR A 189 1.87 18.20 16.54
CA TYR A 189 0.64 18.39 15.76
C TYR A 189 0.94 18.50 14.26
N TYR A 190 1.86 19.39 13.88
CA TYR A 190 2.17 19.61 12.46
C TYR A 190 2.88 18.42 11.81
N VAL A 191 3.71 17.69 12.55
CA VAL A 191 4.31 16.45 12.04
C VAL A 191 3.22 15.43 11.68
N GLU A 192 2.25 15.19 12.56
CA GLU A 192 1.14 14.25 12.29
C GLU A 192 0.22 14.77 11.18
N ALA A 193 -0.10 16.07 11.16
CA ALA A 193 -0.91 16.68 10.11
C ALA A 193 -0.24 16.54 8.72
N ILE A 194 1.07 16.80 8.64
CA ILE A 194 1.86 16.62 7.41
C ILE A 194 1.78 15.17 6.91
N MET A 195 1.88 14.18 7.80
CA MET A 195 1.80 12.76 7.40
C MET A 195 0.41 12.39 6.86
N ILE A 196 -0.66 12.91 7.48
CA ILE A 196 -2.05 12.72 7.03
C ILE A 196 -2.24 13.35 5.65
N ASP A 197 -1.83 14.61 5.50
CA ASP A 197 -2.01 15.35 4.24
C ASP A 197 -1.14 14.80 3.12
N ALA A 198 0.11 14.40 3.38
CA ALA A 198 0.97 13.77 2.39
C ALA A 198 0.34 12.50 1.81
N LYS A 199 -0.23 11.65 2.67
CA LYS A 199 -0.96 10.45 2.24
C LYS A 199 -2.17 10.80 1.38
N ARG A 200 -2.93 11.82 1.76
CA ARG A 200 -4.08 12.32 1.01
C ARG A 200 -3.67 12.82 -0.37
N VAL A 201 -2.61 13.63 -0.45
CA VAL A 201 -2.06 14.17 -1.71
C VAL A 201 -1.65 13.05 -2.66
N VAL A 202 -0.93 12.03 -2.17
CA VAL A 202 -0.52 10.88 -2.97
C VAL A 202 -1.74 10.13 -3.53
N ARG A 203 -2.74 9.86 -2.70
CA ARG A 203 -3.95 9.13 -3.12
C ARG A 203 -4.76 9.87 -4.18
N LEU A 204 -4.96 11.16 -4.01
CA LEU A 204 -5.74 11.97 -4.95
C LEU A 204 -5.06 12.09 -6.32
N GLN A 205 -3.74 11.97 -6.39
CA GLN A 205 -2.97 12.06 -7.63
C GLN A 205 -2.69 10.69 -8.27
N ASP A 206 -2.92 9.58 -7.57
CA ASP A 206 -2.74 8.21 -8.09
C ASP A 206 -4.07 7.58 -8.52
N THR A 207 -4.76 8.24 -9.43
CA THR A 207 -6.05 7.79 -9.98
C THR A 207 -6.14 8.06 -11.47
N ASP A 208 -6.92 7.24 -12.19
CA ASP A 208 -7.17 7.41 -13.62
C ASP A 208 -8.04 8.65 -13.93
N LYS A 209 -8.80 9.13 -12.94
CA LYS A 209 -9.67 10.31 -13.07
C LYS A 209 -9.40 11.26 -11.91
N PRO A 210 -8.30 12.03 -11.98
CA PRO A 210 -7.93 12.95 -10.92
C PRO A 210 -8.91 14.14 -10.83
N ASP A 211 -9.40 14.40 -9.61
CA ASP A 211 -10.16 15.59 -9.28
C ASP A 211 -9.17 16.73 -8.98
N ILE A 212 -9.04 17.68 -9.90
CA ILE A 212 -8.04 18.75 -9.80
C ILE A 212 -8.36 19.74 -8.66
N GLU A 213 -9.62 19.96 -8.33
CA GLU A 213 -10.01 20.84 -7.23
C GLU A 213 -9.63 20.20 -5.89
N ALA A 214 -9.97 18.93 -5.69
CA ALA A 214 -9.58 18.17 -4.50
C ALA A 214 -8.05 18.09 -4.34
N ILE A 215 -7.33 17.86 -5.45
CA ILE A 215 -5.86 17.81 -5.46
C ILE A 215 -5.28 19.18 -5.07
N THR A 216 -5.78 20.27 -5.68
CA THR A 216 -5.29 21.62 -5.41
C THR A 216 -5.50 22.00 -3.94
N LYS A 217 -6.67 21.68 -3.40
CA LYS A 217 -6.95 21.88 -1.98
C LYS A 217 -6.02 21.07 -1.09
N ALA A 218 -5.84 19.79 -1.36
CA ALA A 218 -4.98 18.92 -0.56
C ALA A 218 -3.50 19.38 -0.58
N VAL A 219 -3.00 19.82 -1.73
CA VAL A 219 -1.63 20.37 -1.85
C VAL A 219 -1.50 21.69 -1.08
N SER A 220 -2.54 22.55 -1.10
CA SER A 220 -2.56 23.79 -0.33
C SER A 220 -2.59 23.54 1.18
N ASP A 221 -3.43 22.61 1.65
CA ASP A 221 -3.50 22.21 3.07
C ASP A 221 -2.14 21.65 3.53
N TYR A 222 -1.52 20.78 2.73
CA TYR A 222 -0.19 20.25 2.99
C TYR A 222 0.88 21.35 3.07
N GLU A 223 0.88 22.28 2.13
CA GLU A 223 1.81 23.44 2.12
C GLU A 223 1.66 24.29 3.38
N ALA A 224 0.43 24.54 3.81
CA ALA A 224 0.16 25.31 5.00
C ALA A 224 0.75 24.66 6.26
N ASN A 225 0.58 23.33 6.39
CA ASN A 225 1.15 22.57 7.52
C ASN A 225 2.68 22.50 7.47
N VAL A 226 3.30 22.39 6.28
CA VAL A 226 4.76 22.44 6.15
C VAL A 226 5.31 23.82 6.58
N LYS A 227 4.68 24.91 6.16
CA LYS A 227 5.08 26.27 6.58
C LYS A 227 4.91 26.48 8.08
N ALA A 228 3.76 26.09 8.63
CA ALA A 228 3.50 26.21 10.06
C ALA A 228 4.50 25.39 10.90
N LEU A 229 4.91 24.21 10.43
CA LEU A 229 5.96 23.42 11.08
C LEU A 229 7.29 24.19 11.12
N GLU A 230 7.69 24.87 10.04
CA GLU A 230 8.90 25.67 9.99
C GLU A 230 8.86 26.86 10.98
N GLU A 231 7.72 27.53 11.04
CA GLU A 231 7.51 28.66 11.96
C GLU A 231 7.62 28.21 13.42
N VAL A 232 6.93 27.13 13.79
CA VAL A 232 6.94 26.61 15.17
C VAL A 232 8.34 26.11 15.57
N SER A 233 9.08 25.48 14.64
CA SER A 233 10.43 24.98 14.93
C SER A 233 11.47 26.09 15.10
N THR A 234 11.27 27.24 14.45
CA THR A 234 12.16 28.40 14.61
C THR A 234 11.88 29.21 15.86
N THR A 235 10.61 29.30 16.27
CA THR A 235 10.18 30.12 17.41
C THR A 235 10.08 29.34 18.71
N GLY A 236 9.78 28.04 18.66
CA GLY A 236 9.48 27.20 19.83
C GLY A 236 10.67 26.47 20.46
N GLY A 237 11.87 26.53 19.86
CA GLY A 237 13.06 25.85 20.38
C GLY A 237 13.05 24.32 20.24
N GLU A 238 11.97 23.74 19.73
CA GLU A 238 11.85 22.29 19.47
C GLU A 238 12.55 21.94 18.14
N LYS A 239 13.61 21.16 18.22
CA LYS A 239 14.36 20.73 17.03
C LYS A 239 13.65 19.60 16.33
N ILE A 240 13.14 19.87 15.14
CA ILE A 240 12.70 18.82 14.22
C ILE A 240 13.92 18.16 13.59
N GLY A 241 13.85 16.84 13.41
CA GLY A 241 14.86 16.14 12.64
C GLY A 241 14.98 16.76 11.23
N SER A 242 16.16 17.25 10.88
CA SER A 242 16.41 17.94 9.61
C SER A 242 15.98 17.12 8.38
N MET A 243 16.03 15.80 8.47
CA MET A 243 15.58 14.89 7.42
C MET A 243 14.06 14.93 7.21
N PHE A 244 13.26 15.01 8.29
CA PHE A 244 11.80 15.08 8.14
C PHE A 244 11.37 16.37 7.43
N ALA A 245 11.87 17.50 7.88
CA ALA A 245 11.56 18.80 7.29
C ALA A 245 11.98 18.87 5.80
N SER A 246 13.17 18.36 5.48
CA SER A 246 13.67 18.30 4.11
C SER A 246 12.79 17.41 3.21
N ASN A 247 12.42 16.21 3.68
CA ASN A 247 11.57 15.30 2.92
C ASN A 247 10.13 15.83 2.77
N ALA A 248 9.60 16.52 3.79
CA ALA A 248 8.30 17.18 3.68
C ALA A 248 8.30 18.25 2.57
N LYS A 249 9.37 19.04 2.46
CA LYS A 249 9.55 19.99 1.34
C LYS A 249 9.68 19.28 0.00
N SER A 250 10.40 18.18 -0.08
CA SER A 250 10.54 17.41 -1.32
C SER A 250 9.20 16.88 -1.81
N VAL A 251 8.37 16.32 -0.91
CA VAL A 251 6.99 15.92 -1.24
C VAL A 251 6.16 17.09 -1.73
N LEU A 252 6.25 18.27 -1.10
CA LEU A 252 5.53 19.47 -1.54
C LEU A 252 5.90 19.87 -2.97
N VAL A 253 7.20 19.87 -3.28
CA VAL A 253 7.68 20.22 -4.63
C VAL A 253 7.15 19.23 -5.67
N THR A 254 7.28 17.95 -5.42
CA THR A 254 6.85 16.91 -6.37
C THR A 254 5.33 16.84 -6.50
N ALA A 255 4.60 17.06 -5.41
CA ALA A 255 3.14 17.16 -5.43
C ALA A 255 2.66 18.34 -6.30
N LYS A 256 3.29 19.52 -6.16
CA LYS A 256 2.99 20.69 -7.00
C LYS A 256 3.34 20.47 -8.48
N GLN A 257 4.45 19.79 -8.77
CA GLN A 257 4.84 19.46 -10.14
C GLN A 257 3.82 18.55 -10.80
N LEU A 258 3.40 17.49 -10.11
CA LEU A 258 2.39 16.56 -10.63
C LEU A 258 1.01 17.23 -10.74
N MET A 259 0.59 17.99 -9.73
CA MET A 259 -0.67 18.76 -9.75
C MET A 259 -0.74 19.68 -10.98
N ARG A 260 0.32 20.47 -11.24
CA ARG A 260 0.38 21.37 -12.40
C ARG A 260 0.31 20.60 -13.71
N ARG A 261 1.02 19.47 -13.82
CA ARG A 261 0.97 18.61 -15.00
C ARG A 261 -0.44 18.09 -15.27
N ILE A 262 -1.17 17.67 -14.22
CA ILE A 262 -2.56 17.20 -14.32
C ILE A 262 -3.47 18.36 -14.73
N ARG A 263 -3.39 19.49 -14.02
CA ARG A 263 -4.21 20.69 -14.25
C ARG A 263 -4.06 21.21 -15.67
N ASP A 264 -2.82 21.36 -16.10
CA ASP A 264 -2.49 21.98 -17.39
C ASP A 264 -2.44 20.95 -18.53
N LYS A 265 -2.78 19.68 -18.22
CA LYS A 265 -2.80 18.53 -19.18
C LYS A 265 -1.50 18.40 -19.97
N VAL A 266 -0.34 18.65 -19.32
CA VAL A 266 0.98 18.60 -19.97
C VAL A 266 1.39 17.15 -20.22
N PRO A 267 1.54 16.71 -21.48
CA PRO A 267 1.95 15.34 -21.78
C PRO A 267 3.41 15.10 -21.44
N TYR A 268 3.76 13.84 -21.18
CA TYR A 268 5.17 13.45 -21.10
C TYR A 268 5.83 13.51 -22.47
N SER A 269 7.03 14.07 -22.54
CA SER A 269 7.85 14.05 -23.77
C SER A 269 8.25 12.62 -24.15
N SER A 270 8.73 12.42 -25.38
CA SER A 270 9.18 11.10 -25.84
C SER A 270 10.28 10.53 -24.95
N GLY A 271 11.25 11.34 -24.53
CA GLY A 271 12.31 10.92 -23.58
C GLY A 271 11.77 10.55 -22.20
N GLN A 272 10.83 11.35 -21.68
CA GLN A 272 10.15 11.02 -20.40
C GLN A 272 9.35 9.72 -20.48
N LYS A 273 8.65 9.46 -21.60
CA LYS A 273 7.91 8.20 -21.82
C LYS A 273 8.82 6.98 -21.83
N MET A 274 10.02 7.09 -22.39
CA MET A 274 11.02 6.01 -22.35
C MET A 274 11.48 5.70 -20.92
N MET A 275 11.52 6.70 -20.03
CA MET A 275 11.90 6.56 -18.64
C MET A 275 10.73 6.12 -17.73
N MET A 276 9.49 5.99 -18.24
CA MET A 276 8.31 5.60 -17.46
C MET A 276 8.23 4.08 -17.20
N SER A 277 9.37 3.38 -17.18
CA SER A 277 9.46 1.99 -16.73
C SER A 277 9.47 1.89 -15.18
N PRO A 278 9.08 0.76 -14.58
CA PRO A 278 9.00 0.62 -13.12
C PRO A 278 10.28 0.99 -12.36
N GLY A 279 11.46 0.79 -12.95
CA GLY A 279 12.75 1.09 -12.32
C GLY A 279 13.23 2.53 -12.45
N SER A 280 12.68 3.33 -13.37
CA SER A 280 13.20 4.66 -13.74
C SER A 280 12.16 5.79 -13.71
N ALA A 281 10.87 5.47 -13.61
CA ALA A 281 9.79 6.46 -13.63
C ALA A 281 9.89 7.53 -12.52
N TRP A 282 10.56 7.23 -11.42
CA TRP A 282 10.81 8.17 -10.33
C TRP A 282 11.77 9.31 -10.71
N MET A 283 12.57 9.15 -11.77
CA MET A 283 13.46 10.20 -12.29
C MET A 283 12.69 11.26 -13.10
N VAL A 284 11.47 10.95 -13.51
CA VAL A 284 10.66 11.85 -14.35
C VAL A 284 9.95 12.88 -13.48
N GLU A 285 10.24 14.15 -13.74
CA GLU A 285 9.61 15.28 -13.06
C GLU A 285 8.09 15.30 -13.29
N GLY A 286 7.33 15.53 -12.22
CA GLY A 286 5.88 15.53 -12.25
C GLY A 286 5.28 14.15 -12.59
N SER A 287 5.98 13.05 -12.25
CA SER A 287 5.44 11.70 -12.34
C SER A 287 4.86 11.24 -11.00
N PRO A 288 3.81 10.39 -11.00
CA PRO A 288 3.31 9.76 -9.77
C PRO A 288 4.39 8.92 -9.07
N ALA A 289 5.28 8.29 -9.83
CA ALA A 289 6.36 7.48 -9.26
C ALA A 289 7.38 8.32 -8.47
N ARG A 290 7.66 9.56 -8.90
CA ARG A 290 8.52 10.48 -8.16
C ARG A 290 7.85 10.94 -6.87
N LEU A 291 6.59 11.31 -6.92
CA LEU A 291 5.83 11.68 -5.73
C LEU A 291 5.79 10.55 -4.71
N LEU A 292 5.52 9.32 -5.17
CA LEU A 292 5.50 8.14 -4.29
C LEU A 292 6.86 7.86 -3.65
N ARG A 293 7.96 8.02 -4.40
CA ARG A 293 9.32 7.88 -3.86
C ARG A 293 9.57 8.89 -2.74
N ASP A 294 9.30 10.17 -2.99
CA ASP A 294 9.55 11.23 -2.02
C ASP A 294 8.66 11.06 -0.77
N TYR A 295 7.42 10.61 -0.97
CA TYR A 295 6.53 10.21 0.13
C TYR A 295 7.09 9.05 0.96
N ASN A 296 7.65 8.01 0.32
CA ASN A 296 8.28 6.90 1.04
C ASN A 296 9.51 7.38 1.84
N GLN A 297 10.29 8.31 1.32
CA GLN A 297 11.40 8.92 2.06
C GLN A 297 10.91 9.73 3.26
N LEU A 298 9.77 10.42 3.14
CA LEU A 298 9.13 11.10 4.27
C LEU A 298 8.69 10.10 5.34
N ILE A 299 8.06 8.98 4.96
CA ILE A 299 7.69 7.89 5.88
C ILE A 299 8.92 7.33 6.60
N GLU A 300 10.02 7.10 5.88
CA GLU A 300 11.26 6.62 6.49
C GLU A 300 11.82 7.61 7.51
N ALA A 301 11.80 8.90 7.20
CA ALA A 301 12.26 9.94 8.12
C ALA A 301 11.36 10.03 9.36
N TYR A 302 10.05 9.92 9.19
CA TYR A 302 9.07 9.85 10.28
C TYR A 302 9.33 8.64 11.19
N ASN A 303 9.53 7.44 10.61
CA ASN A 303 9.75 6.19 11.35
C ASN A 303 11.10 6.13 12.07
N ARG A 304 12.15 6.80 11.56
CA ARG A 304 13.47 6.89 12.23
C ARG A 304 13.44 7.77 13.48
N GLY A 305 12.31 8.35 13.75
CA GLY A 305 12.05 9.17 14.91
C GLY A 305 12.25 10.64 14.59
N THR A 306 11.15 11.32 14.44
CA THR A 306 11.08 12.70 14.84
C THR A 306 11.31 12.70 16.36
N ARG A 307 12.58 12.71 16.81
CA ARG A 307 12.89 12.94 18.22
C ARG A 307 12.45 14.37 18.51
N ILE A 308 11.24 14.49 18.99
CA ILE A 308 10.66 15.69 19.57
C ILE A 308 10.96 15.62 21.07
#